data_73ed789f9423edd08c6f61b4d194cb29
#
_entry.id   73ed789f9423edd08c6f61b4d194cb29
#
_cell.length_a   1.000
_cell.length_b   1.000
_cell.length_c   1.000
_cell.angle_alpha   90.00
_cell.angle_beta   90.00
_cell.angle_gamma   90.00
#
_symmetry.space_group_name_H-M   'P 1'
#
loop_
_entity.id
_entity.type
_entity.pdbx_description
1 polymer ?
#
loop_
_entity_poly.entity_id
_entity_poly.type
_entity_poly.pdbx_seq_one_letter_code
_entity_poly.pdbx_strand_id
1 'polypeptide(L)'
;MRRACLFAFAIVSALGQVVAGNDALIRFAGNIHQFNELFPQEKVYLQFDNTAYFQGDDIWFKAFVVKSANLDRTESGVLYVDLLSPNGVLLQQQKLKIVAGQADGRIQLVDYATEQARELRGVRPYPSGYYEIRAYTQYMLNFDPDIIFSRVLP
;
A
#
# COMPACT_ATOMS: atom_id res chain seq x y z
N MET A 1 2.51 -55.93 33.17
CA MET A 1 3.65 -54.97 33.02
C MET A 1 3.96 -54.57 31.57
N ARG A 2 3.94 -55.46 30.56
CA ARG A 2 4.24 -55.12 29.15
C ARG A 2 3.31 -54.09 28.50
N ARG A 3 2.01 -54.08 28.84
CA ARG A 3 1.04 -53.12 28.26
C ARG A 3 1.15 -51.72 28.80
N ALA A 4 1.58 -51.52 30.05
CA ALA A 4 1.82 -50.20 30.65
C ALA A 4 2.99 -49.50 30.05
N CYS A 5 4.09 -50.20 29.70
CA CYS A 5 5.27 -49.64 29.06
C CYS A 5 4.98 -49.14 27.63
N LEU A 6 4.12 -49.82 26.88
CA LEU A 6 3.74 -49.39 25.51
C LEU A 6 2.90 -48.11 25.52
N PHE A 7 2.02 -47.90 26.50
CA PHE A 7 1.26 -46.68 26.65
C PHE A 7 2.13 -45.50 27.07
N ALA A 8 3.07 -45.74 27.98
CA ALA A 8 4.02 -44.68 28.39
C ALA A 8 4.93 -44.21 27.22
N PHE A 9 5.36 -45.14 26.37
CA PHE A 9 6.21 -44.82 25.22
C PHE A 9 5.40 -44.06 24.15
N ALA A 10 4.11 -44.37 23.90
CA ALA A 10 3.25 -43.65 22.98
C ALA A 10 2.98 -42.21 23.45
N ILE A 11 2.75 -41.99 24.74
CA ILE A 11 2.53 -40.66 25.31
C ILE A 11 3.78 -39.78 25.19
N VAL A 12 4.96 -40.32 25.46
CA VAL A 12 6.24 -39.57 25.34
C VAL A 12 6.52 -39.19 23.90
N SER A 13 6.23 -40.08 22.92
CA SER A 13 6.39 -39.74 21.49
C SER A 13 5.39 -38.67 21.00
N ALA A 14 4.16 -38.67 21.50
CA ALA A 14 3.17 -37.65 21.15
C ALA A 14 3.51 -36.27 21.73
N LEU A 15 4.02 -36.22 22.97
CA LEU A 15 4.50 -34.98 23.58
C LEU A 15 5.72 -34.42 22.86
N GLY A 16 6.64 -35.25 22.38
CA GLY A 16 7.79 -34.82 21.61
C GLY A 16 7.43 -34.17 20.28
N GLN A 17 6.38 -34.62 19.62
CA GLN A 17 5.90 -34.03 18.36
C GLN A 17 5.23 -32.65 18.57
N VAL A 18 4.52 -32.44 19.67
CA VAL A 18 3.92 -31.15 20.02
C VAL A 18 4.99 -30.09 20.31
N VAL A 19 6.05 -30.47 21.01
CA VAL A 19 7.17 -29.57 21.33
C VAL A 19 7.94 -29.17 20.05
N ALA A 20 8.19 -30.11 19.15
CA ALA A 20 8.87 -29.82 17.88
C ALA A 20 8.05 -28.89 16.96
N GLY A 21 6.71 -28.98 16.98
CA GLY A 21 5.85 -28.07 16.26
C GLY A 21 5.91 -26.63 16.79
N ASN A 22 5.96 -26.46 18.11
CA ASN A 22 6.08 -25.14 18.73
C ASN A 22 7.43 -24.48 18.42
N ASP A 23 8.54 -25.22 18.43
CA ASP A 23 9.86 -24.70 18.08
C ASP A 23 9.94 -24.19 16.64
N ALA A 24 9.31 -24.88 15.70
CA ALA A 24 9.25 -24.45 14.31
C ALA A 24 8.47 -23.14 14.14
N LEU A 25 7.34 -23.00 14.84
CA LEU A 25 6.54 -21.78 14.86
C LEU A 25 7.30 -20.60 15.50
N ILE A 26 8.00 -20.84 16.61
CA ILE A 26 8.79 -19.82 17.29
C ILE A 26 9.92 -19.33 16.38
N ARG A 27 10.63 -20.24 15.70
CA ARG A 27 11.67 -19.87 14.73
C ARG A 27 11.10 -19.09 13.56
N PHE A 28 9.97 -19.53 13.02
CA PHE A 28 9.29 -18.84 11.91
C PHE A 28 8.87 -17.43 12.32
N ALA A 29 8.24 -17.26 13.48
CA ALA A 29 7.86 -15.95 14.01
C ALA A 29 9.09 -15.05 14.24
N GLY A 30 10.19 -15.63 14.77
CA GLY A 30 11.47 -14.93 14.95
C GLY A 30 12.06 -14.45 13.61
N ASN A 31 12.02 -15.29 12.59
CA ASN A 31 12.49 -14.92 11.24
C ASN A 31 11.66 -13.80 10.62
N ILE A 32 10.34 -13.82 10.79
CA ILE A 32 9.45 -12.72 10.33
C ILE A 32 9.78 -11.43 11.07
N HIS A 33 9.95 -11.50 12.38
CA HIS A 33 10.32 -10.31 13.17
C HIS A 33 11.65 -9.73 12.71
N GLN A 34 12.68 -10.57 12.57
CA GLN A 34 13.99 -10.15 12.07
C GLN A 34 13.92 -9.58 10.64
N PHE A 35 13.11 -10.16 9.77
CA PHE A 35 12.91 -9.64 8.43
C PHE A 35 12.29 -8.24 8.46
N ASN A 36 11.26 -8.02 9.27
CA ASN A 36 10.60 -6.72 9.40
C ASN A 36 11.52 -5.66 10.02
N GLU A 37 12.44 -6.03 10.89
CA GLU A 37 13.46 -5.13 11.44
C GLU A 37 14.50 -4.72 10.38
N LEU A 38 14.94 -5.69 9.56
CA LEU A 38 15.96 -5.44 8.53
C LEU A 38 15.38 -4.75 7.29
N PHE A 39 14.12 -5.04 6.95
CA PHE A 39 13.43 -4.53 5.76
C PHE A 39 12.06 -3.96 6.14
N PRO A 40 12.01 -2.83 6.86
CA PRO A 40 10.75 -2.24 7.30
C PRO A 40 9.93 -1.76 6.11
N GLN A 41 8.88 -2.51 5.77
CA GLN A 41 7.96 -2.12 4.71
C GLN A 41 7.21 -0.84 5.07
N GLU A 42 6.99 0.02 4.08
CA GLU A 42 6.16 1.21 4.22
C GLU A 42 4.73 0.94 3.76
N LYS A 43 3.77 1.67 4.33
CA LYS A 43 2.38 1.72 3.90
C LYS A 43 1.96 3.15 3.68
N VAL A 44 1.23 3.36 2.60
CA VAL A 44 0.58 4.63 2.28
C VAL A 44 -0.91 4.49 2.46
N TYR A 45 -1.54 5.53 2.99
CA TYR A 45 -2.98 5.70 3.01
C TYR A 45 -3.33 7.10 2.53
N LEU A 46 -4.28 7.22 1.59
CA LEU A 46 -4.84 8.49 1.15
C LEU A 46 -6.25 8.66 1.69
N GLN A 47 -6.49 9.78 2.34
CA GLN A 47 -7.81 10.25 2.72
C GLN A 47 -8.24 11.31 1.71
N PHE A 48 -9.33 11.08 1.01
CA PHE A 48 -9.91 11.99 0.03
C PHE A 48 -11.03 12.83 0.65
N ASP A 49 -11.24 14.00 0.09
CA ASP A 49 -12.33 14.91 0.46
C ASP A 49 -13.70 14.43 -0.05
N ASN A 50 -13.75 13.66 -1.15
CA ASN A 50 -14.97 13.12 -1.73
C ASN A 50 -14.77 11.68 -2.22
N THR A 51 -15.86 11.04 -2.66
CA THR A 51 -15.89 9.67 -3.19
C THR A 51 -16.14 9.61 -4.69
N ALA A 52 -16.58 10.70 -5.31
CA ALA A 52 -16.83 10.85 -6.74
C ALA A 52 -16.54 12.29 -7.16
N TYR A 53 -16.11 12.48 -8.41
CA TYR A 53 -15.65 13.76 -8.93
C TYR A 53 -16.16 13.99 -10.35
N PHE A 54 -16.34 15.26 -10.73
CA PHE A 54 -16.67 15.67 -12.07
C PHE A 54 -15.48 16.33 -12.77
N GLN A 55 -15.58 16.48 -14.09
CA GLN A 55 -14.60 17.27 -14.83
C GLN A 55 -14.55 18.70 -14.29
N GLY A 56 -13.35 19.22 -14.11
CA GLY A 56 -13.11 20.53 -13.50
C GLY A 56 -12.94 20.52 -11.99
N ASP A 57 -13.33 19.43 -11.31
CA ASP A 57 -13.12 19.33 -9.87
C ASP A 57 -11.63 19.12 -9.52
N ASP A 58 -11.32 19.46 -8.30
CA ASP A 58 -10.06 19.14 -7.66
C ASP A 58 -10.25 17.96 -6.71
N ILE A 59 -9.45 16.91 -6.88
CA ILE A 59 -9.36 15.80 -5.93
C ILE A 59 -8.36 16.20 -4.85
N TRP A 60 -8.86 16.63 -3.71
CA TRP A 60 -8.02 16.92 -2.56
C TRP A 60 -7.78 15.67 -1.74
N PHE A 61 -6.56 15.49 -1.28
CA PHE A 61 -6.24 14.36 -0.42
C PHE A 61 -5.16 14.69 0.59
N LYS A 62 -5.22 13.96 1.70
CA LYS A 62 -4.17 13.88 2.70
C LYS A 62 -3.58 12.48 2.69
N ALA A 63 -2.26 12.42 2.63
CA ALA A 63 -1.50 11.19 2.65
C ALA A 63 -0.88 10.94 4.02
N PHE A 64 -0.88 9.68 4.43
CA PHE A 64 -0.19 9.18 5.60
C PHE A 64 0.75 8.07 5.15
N VAL A 65 2.03 8.17 5.52
CA VAL A 65 3.06 7.21 5.18
C VAL A 65 3.73 6.73 6.46
N VAL A 66 3.64 5.43 6.72
CA VAL A 66 4.12 4.83 7.96
C VAL A 66 4.89 3.54 7.69
N LYS A 67 5.74 3.11 8.62
CA LYS A 67 6.34 1.78 8.63
C LYS A 67 5.27 0.75 9.02
N SER A 68 5.16 -0.32 8.24
CA SER A 68 4.08 -1.32 8.41
C SER A 68 4.11 -2.04 9.74
N ALA A 69 5.31 -2.29 10.27
CA ALA A 69 5.49 -3.13 11.46
C ALA A 69 5.00 -2.47 12.76
N ASN A 70 5.20 -1.17 12.91
CA ASN A 70 4.97 -0.45 14.18
C ASN A 70 4.21 0.88 14.01
N LEU A 71 3.81 1.21 12.77
CA LEU A 71 3.15 2.46 12.38
C LEU A 71 3.98 3.73 12.69
N ASP A 72 5.28 3.57 12.89
CA ASP A 72 6.20 4.69 13.03
C ASP A 72 6.33 5.49 11.73
N ARG A 73 6.92 6.65 11.85
CA ARG A 73 7.14 7.53 10.70
C ARG A 73 8.06 6.85 9.68
N THR A 74 7.72 7.01 8.41
CA THR A 74 8.61 6.63 7.30
C THR A 74 9.89 7.46 7.31
N GLU A 75 10.95 6.89 6.74
CA GLU A 75 12.19 7.60 6.40
C GLU A 75 12.17 8.15 4.97
N SER A 76 11.22 7.70 4.15
CA SER A 76 11.03 8.22 2.80
C SER A 76 10.64 9.70 2.82
N GLY A 77 11.31 10.50 2.00
CA GLY A 77 11.09 11.95 1.92
C GLY A 77 10.11 12.37 0.83
N VAL A 78 9.78 11.46 -0.11
CA VAL A 78 8.97 11.76 -1.29
C VAL A 78 7.88 10.71 -1.48
N LEU A 79 6.65 11.19 -1.65
CA LEU A 79 5.49 10.41 -2.06
C LEU A 79 5.20 10.67 -3.53
N TYR A 80 5.01 9.62 -4.30
CA TYR A 80 4.51 9.67 -5.66
C TYR A 80 3.02 9.37 -5.65
N VAL A 81 2.24 10.18 -6.36
CA VAL A 81 0.80 9.97 -6.53
C VAL A 81 0.47 10.03 -8.00
N ASP A 82 -0.05 8.94 -8.53
CA ASP A 82 -0.37 8.74 -9.93
C ASP A 82 -1.88 8.70 -10.12
N LEU A 83 -2.36 9.41 -11.14
CA LEU A 83 -3.72 9.27 -11.66
C LEU A 83 -3.66 8.47 -12.96
N LEU A 84 -4.36 7.35 -12.99
CA LEU A 84 -4.47 6.48 -14.16
C LEU A 84 -5.88 6.52 -14.74
N SER A 85 -5.95 6.49 -16.07
CA SER A 85 -7.22 6.36 -16.82
C SER A 85 -7.86 4.99 -16.60
N PRO A 86 -9.15 4.82 -16.99
CA PRO A 86 -9.82 3.50 -16.98
C PRO A 86 -9.08 2.40 -17.76
N ASN A 87 -8.23 2.79 -18.71
CA ASN A 87 -7.41 1.87 -19.50
C ASN A 87 -5.99 1.69 -18.95
N GLY A 88 -5.70 2.15 -17.73
CA GLY A 88 -4.41 2.00 -17.07
C GLY A 88 -3.30 2.95 -17.59
N VAL A 89 -3.65 3.97 -18.37
CA VAL A 89 -2.68 4.96 -18.87
C VAL A 89 -2.43 6.01 -17.78
N LEU A 90 -1.16 6.29 -17.48
CA LEU A 90 -0.78 7.37 -16.57
C LEU A 90 -1.15 8.73 -17.19
N LEU A 91 -2.00 9.46 -16.51
CA LEU A 91 -2.46 10.80 -16.91
C LEU A 91 -1.68 11.91 -16.21
N GLN A 92 -1.52 11.78 -14.91
CA GLN A 92 -0.80 12.75 -14.07
C GLN A 92 0.03 12.01 -13.03
N GLN A 93 1.20 12.56 -12.70
CA GLN A 93 2.02 12.13 -11.58
C GLN A 93 2.41 13.35 -10.76
N GLN A 94 2.21 13.26 -9.45
CA GLN A 94 2.68 14.26 -8.49
C GLN A 94 3.78 13.69 -7.61
N LYS A 95 4.72 14.56 -7.25
CA LYS A 95 5.78 14.26 -6.28
C LYS A 95 5.60 15.20 -5.09
N LEU A 96 5.26 14.63 -3.95
CA LEU A 96 4.95 15.38 -2.75
C LEU A 96 6.02 15.15 -1.70
N LYS A 97 6.39 16.22 -1.01
CA LYS A 97 7.31 16.10 0.13
C LYS A 97 6.58 15.50 1.33
N ILE A 98 7.15 14.45 1.89
CA ILE A 98 6.66 13.87 3.15
C ILE A 98 7.27 14.65 4.32
N VAL A 99 6.42 15.15 5.21
CA VAL A 99 6.82 15.83 6.44
C VAL A 99 6.16 15.13 7.62
N ALA A 100 6.95 14.60 8.52
CA ALA A 100 6.45 13.87 9.70
C ALA A 100 5.48 12.71 9.36
N GLY A 101 5.74 11.99 8.24
CA GLY A 101 4.89 10.89 7.78
C GLY A 101 3.61 11.34 7.07
N GLN A 102 3.47 12.62 6.72
CA GLN A 102 2.29 13.18 6.07
C GLN A 102 2.67 13.98 4.82
N ALA A 103 1.74 14.03 3.86
CA ALA A 103 1.78 14.90 2.71
C ALA A 103 0.35 15.31 2.34
N ASP A 104 0.22 16.51 1.75
CA ASP A 104 -1.05 17.01 1.24
C ASP A 104 -0.92 17.21 -0.26
N GLY A 105 -1.97 16.89 -1.01
CA GLY A 105 -1.95 17.02 -2.46
C GLY A 105 -3.31 17.32 -3.06
N ARG A 106 -3.26 17.72 -4.34
CA ARG A 106 -4.43 18.05 -5.14
C ARG A 106 -4.20 17.60 -6.57
N ILE A 107 -5.09 16.78 -7.12
CA ILE A 107 -5.12 16.44 -8.54
C ILE A 107 -6.25 17.22 -9.17
N GLN A 108 -5.94 18.09 -10.14
CA GLN A 108 -6.94 18.85 -10.88
C GLN A 108 -7.43 18.00 -12.06
N LEU A 109 -8.74 17.79 -12.11
CA LEU A 109 -9.41 17.17 -13.26
C LEU A 109 -9.70 18.27 -14.28
N VAL A 110 -9.04 18.20 -15.43
CA VAL A 110 -9.16 19.25 -16.46
C VAL A 110 -10.58 19.30 -17.02
N ASP A 111 -11.24 20.46 -16.93
CA ASP A 111 -12.51 20.72 -17.60
C ASP A 111 -12.26 21.11 -19.06
N TYR A 112 -12.61 20.22 -19.98
CA TYR A 112 -12.47 20.46 -21.43
C TYR A 112 -13.57 21.33 -22.03
N ALA A 113 -14.56 21.73 -21.26
CA ALA A 113 -15.56 22.70 -21.70
C ALA A 113 -15.00 24.12 -21.71
N THR A 114 -13.92 24.41 -20.99
CA THR A 114 -13.31 25.73 -20.97
C THR A 114 -12.49 26.00 -22.23
N GLU A 115 -12.48 27.27 -22.72
CA GLU A 115 -11.69 27.66 -23.90
C GLU A 115 -10.18 27.37 -23.73
N GLN A 116 -9.65 27.54 -22.54
CA GLN A 116 -8.25 27.24 -22.21
C GLN A 116 -7.90 25.77 -22.42
N ALA A 117 -8.81 24.85 -22.14
CA ALA A 117 -8.60 23.42 -22.38
C ALA A 117 -8.60 23.08 -23.88
N ARG A 118 -9.33 23.85 -24.73
CA ARG A 118 -9.34 23.68 -26.19
C ARG A 118 -8.03 24.13 -26.84
N GLU A 119 -7.35 25.08 -26.24
CA GLU A 119 -6.06 25.60 -26.74
C GLU A 119 -4.86 24.65 -26.44
N LEU A 120 -4.99 23.77 -25.44
CA LEU A 120 -4.02 22.72 -25.14
C LEU A 120 -4.09 21.63 -26.22
N ARG A 121 -3.49 21.91 -27.37
CA ARG A 121 -3.43 20.96 -28.50
C ARG A 121 -2.77 19.66 -28.06
N GLY A 122 -3.52 18.58 -28.11
CA GLY A 122 -3.05 17.21 -27.84
C GLY A 122 -3.48 16.62 -26.49
N VAL A 123 -4.10 17.38 -25.61
CA VAL A 123 -4.68 16.83 -24.37
C VAL A 123 -6.01 16.15 -24.72
N ARG A 124 -6.09 14.85 -24.51
CA ARG A 124 -7.35 14.11 -24.68
C ARG A 124 -8.27 14.37 -23.49
N PRO A 125 -9.61 14.56 -23.72
CA PRO A 125 -10.56 14.67 -22.63
C PRO A 125 -10.49 13.41 -21.75
N TYR A 126 -10.68 13.60 -20.46
CA TYR A 126 -10.86 12.46 -19.55
C TYR A 126 -12.22 11.82 -19.81
N PRO A 127 -12.30 10.61 -20.37
CA PRO A 127 -13.59 9.97 -20.59
C PRO A 127 -14.25 9.68 -19.24
N SER A 128 -15.59 9.64 -19.23
CA SER A 128 -16.32 9.15 -18.05
C SER A 128 -15.90 7.72 -17.76
N GLY A 129 -15.67 7.38 -16.49
CA GLY A 129 -15.27 6.04 -16.11
C GLY A 129 -14.59 5.99 -14.76
N TYR A 130 -14.05 4.83 -14.45
CA TYR A 130 -13.35 4.56 -13.18
C TYR A 130 -11.87 4.86 -13.33
N TYR A 131 -11.40 5.83 -12.57
CA TYR A 131 -10.00 6.24 -12.51
C TYR A 131 -9.32 5.62 -11.31
N GLU A 132 -8.07 5.22 -11.48
CA GLU A 132 -7.28 4.67 -10.39
C GLU A 132 -6.29 5.72 -9.88
N ILE A 133 -6.26 5.93 -8.57
CA ILE A 133 -5.20 6.69 -7.90
C ILE A 133 -4.29 5.71 -7.19
N ARG A 134 -3.00 5.74 -7.54
CA ARG A 134 -1.93 5.00 -6.86
C ARG A 134 -1.05 5.93 -6.07
N ALA A 135 -0.61 5.48 -4.91
CA ALA A 135 0.34 6.24 -4.11
C ALA A 135 1.41 5.33 -3.52
N TYR A 136 2.68 5.75 -3.65
CA TYR A 136 3.82 4.94 -3.24
C TYR A 136 5.06 5.82 -2.98
N THR A 137 5.99 5.27 -2.21
CA THR A 137 7.36 5.78 -2.12
C THR A 137 8.26 4.98 -3.05
N GLN A 138 9.41 5.53 -3.41
CA GLN A 138 10.36 4.78 -4.24
C GLN A 138 10.88 3.52 -3.53
N TYR A 139 10.94 3.54 -2.21
CA TYR A 139 11.33 2.39 -1.41
C TYR A 139 10.33 1.22 -1.54
N MET A 140 9.03 1.51 -1.62
CA MET A 140 7.98 0.50 -1.79
C MET A 140 8.11 -0.29 -3.10
N LEU A 141 8.73 0.28 -4.13
CA LEU A 141 8.93 -0.39 -5.42
C LEU A 141 9.93 -1.58 -5.37
N ASN A 142 10.64 -1.75 -4.25
CA ASN A 142 11.51 -2.91 -4.03
C ASN A 142 10.75 -4.15 -3.53
N PHE A 143 9.46 -4.02 -3.24
CA PHE A 143 8.60 -5.07 -2.69
C PHE A 143 7.51 -5.47 -3.70
N ASP A 144 6.59 -6.32 -3.26
CA ASP A 144 5.45 -6.75 -4.06
C ASP A 144 4.57 -5.53 -4.44
N PRO A 145 4.12 -5.42 -5.70
CA PRO A 145 3.21 -4.35 -6.14
C PRO A 145 1.93 -4.22 -5.32
N ASP A 146 1.47 -5.28 -4.68
CA ASP A 146 0.26 -5.29 -3.85
C ASP A 146 0.36 -4.40 -2.59
N ILE A 147 1.56 -3.96 -2.22
CA ILE A 147 1.74 -3.01 -1.11
C ILE A 147 1.47 -1.55 -1.51
N ILE A 148 1.43 -1.25 -2.80
CA ILE A 148 1.14 0.08 -3.32
C ILE A 148 -0.31 0.43 -2.99
N PHE A 149 -0.52 1.62 -2.42
CA PHE A 149 -1.89 2.09 -2.23
C PHE A 149 -2.57 2.28 -3.57
N SER A 150 -3.75 1.70 -3.74
CA SER A 150 -4.60 1.87 -4.91
C SER A 150 -6.04 2.13 -4.48
N ARG A 151 -6.69 3.08 -5.15
CA ARG A 151 -8.11 3.35 -5.00
C ARG A 151 -8.71 3.74 -6.34
N VAL A 152 -9.84 3.11 -6.65
CA VAL A 152 -10.64 3.44 -7.82
C VAL A 152 -11.71 4.45 -7.44
N LEU A 153 -11.81 5.53 -8.22
CA LEU A 153 -12.80 6.60 -8.10
C LEU A 153 -13.64 6.66 -9.37
N PRO A 154 -14.98 6.79 -9.27
CA PRO A 154 -15.87 6.99 -10.41
C PRO A 154 -15.85 8.43 -10.92
#